data_955b6a191d55f6dd5f2b1e59e522590f
#
_entry.id   955b6a191d55f6dd5f2b1e59e522590f
#
_cell.length_a   1.000
_cell.length_b   1.000
_cell.length_c   1.000
_cell.angle_alpha   90.00
_cell.angle_beta   90.00
_cell.angle_gamma   90.00
#
_symmetry.space_group_name_H-M   'P 1'
#
loop_
_entity.id
_entity.type
_entity.pdbx_description
1 polymer ?
#
loop_
_entity_poly.entity_id
_entity_poly.type
_entity_poly.pdbx_seq_one_letter_code
_entity_poly.pdbx_strand_id
1 'polypeptide(L)'
;ISCPCALGLATPVAIMVGNGMGAKNGIMFKTAVSLEETGKMEIVALDKTGTITSGEPQVTDILPANGISESELLVLAYILEKKSEHPLAKAITRRVESEVEQSEREKLTEVSDFQAVPGNGLSGKIGGAEVLGGNLNYIGQYSEVSEEMKRQAEHLSEQGKTPLFFSQNGTFMGIIAVADE
;
A
#
# COMPACT_ATOMS: atom_id res chain seq x y z
N ILE A 1 -43.95 37.65 28.63
CA ILE A 1 -43.90 36.22 29.04
C ILE A 1 -42.92 35.53 28.18
N SER A 2 -41.68 35.40 28.67
CA SER A 2 -40.62 34.64 27.99
C SER A 2 -40.83 33.17 28.37
N CYS A 3 -41.20 32.36 27.39
CA CYS A 3 -41.25 30.89 27.62
C CYS A 3 -39.83 30.33 27.62
N PRO A 4 -39.33 29.78 28.74
CA PRO A 4 -38.01 29.19 28.79
C PRO A 4 -37.88 27.86 27.99
N CYS A 5 -39.00 27.36 27.46
CA CYS A 5 -39.09 26.10 26.74
C CYS A 5 -38.22 26.08 25.47
N ALA A 6 -38.18 27.21 24.73
CA ALA A 6 -37.39 27.27 23.50
C ALA A 6 -35.88 27.22 23.74
N LEU A 7 -35.39 27.88 24.81
CA LEU A 7 -33.97 27.92 25.12
C LEU A 7 -33.54 26.75 25.97
N GLY A 8 -34.44 26.27 26.88
CA GLY A 8 -34.08 25.22 27.86
C GLY A 8 -34.25 23.79 27.31
N LEU A 9 -35.10 23.56 26.30
CA LEU A 9 -35.39 22.21 25.84
C LEU A 9 -35.05 21.99 24.35
N ALA A 10 -35.32 22.97 23.49
CA ALA A 10 -35.16 22.80 22.03
C ALA A 10 -33.69 22.54 21.64
N THR A 11 -32.75 23.30 22.16
CA THR A 11 -31.33 23.14 21.82
C THR A 11 -30.76 21.78 22.31
N PRO A 12 -30.97 21.34 23.56
CA PRO A 12 -30.53 20.01 24.00
C PRO A 12 -31.15 18.87 23.17
N VAL A 13 -32.43 18.96 22.82
CA VAL A 13 -33.11 17.95 21.98
C VAL A 13 -32.51 17.93 20.59
N ALA A 14 -32.24 19.08 19.98
CA ALA A 14 -31.62 19.15 18.64
C ALA A 14 -30.22 18.51 18.67
N ILE A 15 -29.40 18.76 19.70
CA ILE A 15 -28.08 18.16 19.89
C ILE A 15 -28.21 16.63 20.06
N MET A 16 -29.15 16.15 20.86
CA MET A 16 -29.40 14.72 21.05
C MET A 16 -29.78 14.03 19.74
N VAL A 17 -30.66 14.64 18.97
CA VAL A 17 -31.08 14.10 17.66
C VAL A 17 -29.91 14.10 16.69
N GLY A 18 -29.15 15.20 16.60
CA GLY A 18 -27.97 15.31 15.75
C GLY A 18 -26.90 14.27 16.09
N ASN A 19 -26.57 14.11 17.38
CA ASN A 19 -25.65 13.07 17.85
C ASN A 19 -26.16 11.65 17.55
N GLY A 20 -27.46 11.41 17.74
CA GLY A 20 -28.08 10.12 17.44
C GLY A 20 -28.03 9.78 15.95
N MET A 21 -28.25 10.76 15.08
CA MET A 21 -28.11 10.58 13.62
C MET A 21 -26.64 10.37 13.22
N GLY A 22 -25.72 11.14 13.82
CA GLY A 22 -24.27 10.93 13.62
C GLY A 22 -23.85 9.52 14.00
N ALA A 23 -24.22 9.07 15.20
CA ALA A 23 -23.87 7.75 15.71
C ALA A 23 -24.39 6.59 14.83
N LYS A 24 -25.61 6.73 14.26
CA LYS A 24 -26.14 5.76 13.30
C LYS A 24 -25.29 5.63 12.03
N ASN A 25 -24.57 6.69 11.66
CA ASN A 25 -23.66 6.73 10.51
C ASN A 25 -22.19 6.56 10.90
N GLY A 26 -21.90 6.10 12.14
CA GLY A 26 -20.52 5.89 12.60
C GLY A 26 -19.79 7.19 12.99
N ILE A 27 -20.46 8.32 13.06
CA ILE A 27 -19.88 9.63 13.37
C ILE A 27 -20.17 9.98 14.82
N MET A 28 -19.11 10.18 15.61
CA MET A 28 -19.22 10.58 17.03
C MET A 28 -18.69 11.99 17.23
N PHE A 29 -19.56 12.92 17.61
CA PHE A 29 -19.18 14.27 17.98
C PHE A 29 -18.75 14.35 19.43
N LYS A 30 -17.58 14.92 19.69
CA LYS A 30 -17.07 15.10 21.07
C LYS A 30 -17.77 16.21 21.84
N THR A 31 -18.27 17.22 21.13
CA THR A 31 -18.95 18.39 21.71
C THR A 31 -20.11 18.85 20.84
N ALA A 32 -21.06 19.56 21.43
CA ALA A 32 -22.15 20.20 20.70
C ALA A 32 -21.64 21.25 19.69
N VAL A 33 -20.54 21.95 20.04
CA VAL A 33 -19.89 22.91 19.13
C VAL A 33 -19.35 22.21 17.89
N SER A 34 -18.75 21.03 18.04
CA SER A 34 -18.26 20.25 16.88
C SER A 34 -19.40 19.86 15.93
N LEU A 35 -20.57 19.51 16.45
CA LEU A 35 -21.76 19.22 15.66
C LEU A 35 -22.23 20.45 14.87
N GLU A 36 -22.28 21.62 15.53
CA GLU A 36 -22.70 22.87 14.90
C GLU A 36 -21.71 23.32 13.81
N GLU A 37 -20.41 23.31 14.10
CA GLU A 37 -19.37 23.73 13.17
C GLU A 37 -19.29 22.79 11.95
N THR A 38 -19.55 21.48 12.13
CA THR A 38 -19.62 20.52 11.02
C THR A 38 -20.66 20.92 9.99
N GLY A 39 -21.80 21.46 10.41
CA GLY A 39 -22.84 21.94 9.51
C GLY A 39 -22.48 23.20 8.72
N LYS A 40 -21.41 23.90 9.08
CA LYS A 40 -20.93 25.13 8.44
C LYS A 40 -19.69 24.89 7.55
N MET A 41 -19.16 23.66 7.50
CA MET A 41 -17.98 23.36 6.71
C MET A 41 -18.26 23.49 5.22
N GLU A 42 -17.38 24.19 4.51
CA GLU A 42 -17.42 24.35 3.05
C GLU A 42 -16.35 23.48 2.36
N ILE A 43 -15.29 23.13 3.06
CA ILE A 43 -14.16 22.36 2.53
C ILE A 43 -13.83 21.23 3.51
N VAL A 44 -13.70 20.00 2.99
CA VAL A 44 -13.27 18.84 3.75
C VAL A 44 -11.94 18.34 3.14
N ALA A 45 -10.89 18.33 3.96
CA ALA A 45 -9.62 17.71 3.60
C ALA A 45 -9.56 16.31 4.23
N LEU A 46 -9.40 15.30 3.39
CA LEU A 46 -9.31 13.90 3.81
C LEU A 46 -7.89 13.39 3.59
N ASP A 47 -7.34 12.71 4.59
CA ASP A 47 -6.13 11.92 4.40
C ASP A 47 -6.48 10.71 3.51
N LYS A 48 -5.54 10.33 2.63
CA LYS A 48 -5.75 9.19 1.73
C LYS A 48 -5.57 7.87 2.49
N THR A 49 -4.41 7.68 3.11
CA THR A 49 -3.99 6.40 3.66
C THR A 49 -4.66 6.11 5.01
N GLY A 50 -5.41 5.01 5.08
CA GLY A 50 -6.12 4.60 6.30
C GLY A 50 -7.36 5.45 6.62
N THR A 51 -7.77 6.36 5.72
CA THR A 51 -9.01 7.16 5.86
C THR A 51 -9.93 6.94 4.65
N ILE A 52 -9.42 7.14 3.43
CA ILE A 52 -10.13 6.82 2.18
C ILE A 52 -9.85 5.36 1.81
N THR A 53 -8.61 4.92 2.01
CA THR A 53 -8.15 3.56 1.75
C THR A 53 -8.10 2.74 3.04
N SER A 54 -8.00 1.43 2.91
CA SER A 54 -7.93 0.50 4.05
C SER A 54 -6.68 0.66 4.92
N GLY A 55 -5.63 1.33 4.42
CA GLY A 55 -4.32 1.41 5.07
C GLY A 55 -3.51 0.12 4.93
N GLU A 56 -3.98 -0.82 4.12
CA GLU A 56 -3.33 -2.10 3.86
C GLU A 56 -2.93 -2.23 2.39
N PRO A 57 -1.66 -1.94 2.04
CA PRO A 57 -1.17 -2.11 0.68
C PRO A 57 -1.36 -3.54 0.17
N GLN A 58 -1.79 -3.68 -1.08
CA GLN A 58 -1.97 -4.95 -1.77
C GLN A 58 -1.27 -4.95 -3.12
N VAL A 59 -0.85 -6.13 -3.61
CA VAL A 59 -0.34 -6.30 -4.96
C VAL A 59 -1.50 -6.19 -5.94
N THR A 60 -1.44 -5.22 -6.84
CA THR A 60 -2.49 -4.94 -7.83
C THR A 60 -2.12 -5.42 -9.23
N ASP A 61 -0.85 -5.34 -9.60
CA ASP A 61 -0.38 -5.73 -10.94
C ASP A 61 0.97 -6.43 -10.85
N ILE A 62 1.15 -7.41 -11.74
CA ILE A 62 2.39 -8.15 -11.89
C ILE A 62 2.74 -8.12 -13.38
N LEU A 63 3.87 -7.52 -13.71
CA LEU A 63 4.35 -7.32 -15.08
C LEU A 63 5.72 -8.01 -15.24
N PRO A 64 5.75 -9.30 -15.59
CA PRO A 64 7.01 -10.00 -15.80
C PRO A 64 7.74 -9.49 -17.04
N ALA A 65 9.06 -9.52 -17.03
CA ALA A 65 9.87 -9.27 -18.21
C ALA A 65 9.72 -10.42 -19.23
N ASN A 66 10.11 -10.16 -20.49
CA ASN A 66 10.02 -11.17 -21.54
C ASN A 66 10.76 -12.47 -21.17
N GLY A 67 10.05 -13.58 -21.23
CA GLY A 67 10.57 -14.91 -20.92
C GLY A 67 10.57 -15.28 -19.44
N ILE A 68 10.06 -14.40 -18.57
CA ILE A 68 9.87 -14.65 -17.15
C ILE A 68 8.39 -14.89 -16.87
N SER A 69 8.06 -15.87 -16.05
CA SER A 69 6.68 -16.11 -15.59
C SER A 69 6.32 -15.24 -14.39
N GLU A 70 5.03 -14.97 -14.18
CA GLU A 70 4.55 -14.27 -12.98
C GLU A 70 4.97 -14.98 -11.69
N SER A 71 4.93 -16.32 -11.70
CA SER A 71 5.33 -17.13 -10.55
C SER A 71 6.81 -16.97 -10.21
N GLU A 72 7.70 -16.94 -11.21
CA GLU A 72 9.13 -16.72 -10.99
C GLU A 72 9.40 -15.35 -10.40
N LEU A 73 8.76 -14.31 -10.92
CA LEU A 73 8.88 -12.95 -10.41
C LEU A 73 8.37 -12.85 -8.97
N LEU A 74 7.18 -13.42 -8.70
CA LEU A 74 6.59 -13.39 -7.35
C LEU A 74 7.45 -14.15 -6.32
N VAL A 75 7.95 -15.33 -6.67
CA VAL A 75 8.81 -16.14 -5.78
C VAL A 75 10.11 -15.40 -5.49
N LEU A 76 10.74 -14.81 -6.50
CA LEU A 76 11.97 -14.02 -6.32
C LEU A 76 11.72 -12.82 -5.40
N ALA A 77 10.65 -12.07 -5.65
CA ALA A 77 10.26 -10.93 -4.83
C ALA A 77 9.93 -11.35 -3.39
N TYR A 78 9.19 -12.44 -3.19
CA TYR A 78 8.88 -12.99 -1.87
C TYR A 78 10.14 -13.32 -1.06
N ILE A 79 11.09 -14.02 -1.64
CA ILE A 79 12.32 -14.41 -0.95
C ILE A 79 13.13 -13.17 -0.52
N LEU A 80 13.20 -12.14 -1.37
CA LEU A 80 13.92 -10.91 -1.07
C LEU A 80 13.17 -10.08 -0.03
N GLU A 81 11.86 -9.90 -0.17
CA GLU A 81 11.03 -9.02 0.66
C GLU A 81 10.68 -9.62 2.03
N LYS A 82 10.78 -10.95 2.19
CA LYS A 82 10.44 -11.65 3.45
C LYS A 82 11.19 -11.13 4.67
N LYS A 83 12.39 -10.56 4.48
CA LYS A 83 13.21 -9.98 5.56
C LYS A 83 12.97 -8.47 5.76
N SER A 84 12.12 -7.85 4.93
CA SER A 84 11.78 -6.42 5.02
C SER A 84 10.53 -6.22 5.86
N GLU A 85 10.55 -5.21 6.73
CA GLU A 85 9.37 -4.80 7.50
C GLU A 85 8.55 -3.71 6.80
N HIS A 86 8.96 -3.30 5.60
CA HIS A 86 8.28 -2.25 4.86
C HIS A 86 6.83 -2.67 4.49
N PRO A 87 5.83 -1.77 4.55
CA PRO A 87 4.44 -2.11 4.20
C PRO A 87 4.28 -2.72 2.80
N LEU A 88 5.05 -2.24 1.81
CA LEU A 88 5.03 -2.78 0.44
C LEU A 88 5.56 -4.22 0.39
N ALA A 89 6.59 -4.53 1.17
CA ALA A 89 7.11 -5.90 1.31
C ALA A 89 6.05 -6.85 1.88
N LYS A 90 5.32 -6.39 2.90
CA LYS A 90 4.21 -7.17 3.49
C LYS A 90 3.09 -7.44 2.49
N ALA A 91 2.81 -6.52 1.58
CA ALA A 91 1.85 -6.74 0.50
C ALA A 91 2.28 -7.90 -0.41
N ILE A 92 3.53 -7.92 -0.84
CA ILE A 92 4.09 -8.98 -1.68
C ILE A 92 4.11 -10.32 -0.95
N THR A 93 4.56 -10.34 0.31
CA THR A 93 4.61 -11.57 1.09
C THR A 93 3.23 -12.16 1.33
N ARG A 94 2.23 -11.34 1.69
CA ARG A 94 0.83 -11.78 1.84
C ARG A 94 0.26 -12.36 0.55
N ARG A 95 0.56 -11.74 -0.60
CA ARG A 95 0.10 -12.24 -1.91
C ARG A 95 0.59 -13.66 -2.17
N VAL A 96 1.89 -13.92 -1.99
CA VAL A 96 2.47 -15.25 -2.18
C VAL A 96 1.95 -16.22 -1.12
N GLU A 97 1.79 -15.80 0.13
CA GLU A 97 1.26 -16.62 1.20
C GLU A 97 -0.19 -17.07 1.00
N SER A 98 -0.96 -16.31 0.26
CA SER A 98 -2.34 -16.67 -0.11
C SER A 98 -2.43 -17.65 -1.27
N GLU A 99 -1.40 -17.73 -2.13
CA GLU A 99 -1.42 -18.54 -3.37
C GLU A 99 -0.55 -19.80 -3.28
N VAL A 100 0.50 -19.79 -2.46
CA VAL A 100 1.48 -20.88 -2.35
C VAL A 100 1.37 -21.54 -0.98
N GLU A 101 1.22 -22.85 -0.95
CA GLU A 101 1.15 -23.62 0.30
C GLU A 101 2.43 -23.46 1.14
N GLN A 102 2.26 -23.49 2.46
CA GLN A 102 3.36 -23.35 3.41
C GLN A 102 4.48 -24.37 3.15
N SER A 103 4.12 -25.61 2.84
CA SER A 103 5.06 -26.70 2.55
C SER A 103 5.96 -26.44 1.33
N GLU A 104 5.48 -25.67 0.35
CA GLU A 104 6.27 -25.27 -0.82
C GLU A 104 7.11 -24.04 -0.52
N ARG A 105 6.60 -23.09 0.25
CA ARG A 105 7.34 -21.89 0.69
C ARG A 105 8.53 -22.23 1.59
N GLU A 106 8.41 -23.26 2.42
CA GLU A 106 9.51 -23.74 3.28
C GLU A 106 10.68 -24.38 2.51
N LYS A 107 10.45 -24.79 1.28
CA LYS A 107 11.49 -25.32 0.37
C LYS A 107 12.25 -24.22 -0.37
N LEU A 108 11.81 -22.97 -0.32
CA LEU A 108 12.46 -21.88 -1.01
C LEU A 108 13.80 -21.54 -0.34
N THR A 109 14.80 -21.29 -1.17
CA THR A 109 16.12 -20.86 -0.71
C THR A 109 16.02 -19.53 0.03
N GLU A 110 16.61 -19.42 1.20
CA GLU A 110 16.65 -18.15 1.92
C GLU A 110 17.61 -17.15 1.27
N VAL A 111 17.28 -15.85 1.41
CA VAL A 111 18.18 -14.78 1.00
C VAL A 111 19.36 -14.67 1.98
N SER A 112 20.57 -14.63 1.44
CA SER A 112 21.79 -14.27 2.16
C SER A 112 22.27 -12.87 1.79
N ASP A 113 23.19 -12.31 2.57
CA ASP A 113 23.76 -10.96 2.35
C ASP A 113 22.67 -9.87 2.17
N PHE A 114 21.55 -10.03 2.86
CA PHE A 114 20.43 -9.09 2.77
C PHE A 114 20.81 -7.70 3.28
N GLN A 115 20.53 -6.68 2.48
CA GLN A 115 20.74 -5.28 2.82
C GLN A 115 19.55 -4.42 2.37
N ALA A 116 19.09 -3.55 3.25
CA ALA A 116 18.20 -2.47 2.87
C ALA A 116 19.02 -1.25 2.44
N VAL A 117 18.75 -0.74 1.23
CA VAL A 117 19.43 0.44 0.67
C VAL A 117 18.47 1.62 0.83
N PRO A 118 18.70 2.52 1.81
CA PRO A 118 17.75 3.59 2.12
C PRO A 118 17.40 4.44 0.91
N GLY A 119 16.09 4.63 0.68
CA GLY A 119 15.57 5.41 -0.44
C GLY A 119 15.64 4.76 -1.82
N ASN A 120 16.25 3.57 -1.94
CA ASN A 120 16.45 2.86 -3.21
C ASN A 120 15.71 1.52 -3.27
N GLY A 121 15.93 0.65 -2.29
CA GLY A 121 15.33 -0.68 -2.28
C GLY A 121 16.09 -1.68 -1.42
N LEU A 122 16.15 -2.92 -1.89
CA LEU A 122 16.73 -4.07 -1.22
C LEU A 122 17.75 -4.75 -2.12
N SER A 123 18.76 -5.37 -1.51
CA SER A 123 19.69 -6.27 -2.18
C SER A 123 19.90 -7.53 -1.36
N GLY A 124 20.28 -8.61 -2.02
CA GLY A 124 20.61 -9.88 -1.39
C GLY A 124 21.09 -10.92 -2.39
N LYS A 125 21.35 -12.13 -1.92
CA LYS A 125 21.71 -13.27 -2.77
C LYS A 125 20.78 -14.45 -2.53
N ILE A 126 20.29 -15.05 -3.59
CA ILE A 126 19.47 -16.25 -3.57
C ILE A 126 20.21 -17.35 -4.33
N GLY A 127 20.64 -18.41 -3.64
CA GLY A 127 21.42 -19.48 -4.28
C GLY A 127 22.72 -19.00 -4.92
N GLY A 128 23.33 -17.92 -4.41
CA GLY A 128 24.53 -17.31 -4.97
C GLY A 128 24.28 -16.27 -6.06
N ALA A 129 23.04 -16.16 -6.59
CA ALA A 129 22.64 -15.14 -7.54
C ALA A 129 22.33 -13.82 -6.83
N GLU A 130 22.88 -12.70 -7.32
CA GLU A 130 22.55 -11.38 -6.81
C GLU A 130 21.11 -11.02 -7.19
N VAL A 131 20.33 -10.55 -6.22
CA VAL A 131 18.94 -10.13 -6.42
C VAL A 131 18.74 -8.73 -5.86
N LEU A 132 18.12 -7.86 -6.65
CA LEU A 132 17.81 -6.50 -6.28
C LEU A 132 16.32 -6.25 -6.45
N GLY A 133 15.73 -5.48 -5.52
CA GLY A 133 14.36 -5.00 -5.60
C GLY A 133 14.29 -3.54 -5.19
N GLY A 134 13.52 -2.71 -5.90
CA GLY A 134 13.42 -1.30 -5.54
C GLY A 134 12.87 -0.39 -6.63
N ASN A 135 13.22 0.88 -6.57
CA ASN A 135 12.76 1.86 -7.55
C ASN A 135 13.52 1.76 -8.89
N LEU A 136 12.96 2.40 -9.93
CA LEU A 136 13.54 2.40 -11.29
C LEU A 136 14.98 2.92 -11.32
N ASN A 137 15.27 3.99 -10.56
CA ASN A 137 16.61 4.60 -10.56
C ASN A 137 17.67 3.65 -10.00
N TYR A 138 17.29 2.86 -8.99
CA TYR A 138 18.18 1.87 -8.39
C TYR A 138 18.40 0.68 -9.33
N ILE A 139 17.32 0.06 -9.79
CA ILE A 139 17.42 -1.13 -10.65
C ILE A 139 18.05 -0.80 -12.01
N GLY A 140 17.77 0.37 -12.57
CA GLY A 140 18.35 0.82 -13.84
C GLY A 140 19.88 1.01 -13.84
N GLN A 141 20.53 1.03 -12.67
CA GLN A 141 22.00 1.03 -12.57
C GLN A 141 22.62 -0.37 -12.78
N TYR A 142 21.82 -1.42 -12.58
CA TYR A 142 22.30 -2.79 -12.60
C TYR A 142 21.70 -3.65 -13.72
N SER A 143 20.56 -3.24 -14.26
CA SER A 143 19.89 -3.96 -15.35
C SER A 143 19.21 -3.00 -16.33
N GLU A 144 19.14 -3.42 -17.59
CA GLU A 144 18.46 -2.66 -18.62
C GLU A 144 16.94 -2.87 -18.53
N VAL A 145 16.20 -1.79 -18.29
CA VAL A 145 14.74 -1.77 -18.27
C VAL A 145 14.25 -1.19 -19.58
N SER A 146 13.44 -1.93 -20.33
CA SER A 146 12.93 -1.49 -21.64
C SER A 146 12.06 -0.24 -21.50
N GLU A 147 12.02 0.57 -22.56
CA GLU A 147 11.18 1.78 -22.60
C GLU A 147 9.68 1.47 -22.47
N GLU A 148 9.27 0.29 -22.89
CA GLU A 148 7.91 -0.18 -22.71
C GLU A 148 7.58 -0.40 -21.23
N MET A 149 8.45 -1.11 -20.50
CA MET A 149 8.28 -1.34 -19.06
C MET A 149 8.33 -0.04 -18.24
N LYS A 150 9.17 0.91 -18.64
CA LYS A 150 9.20 2.25 -18.00
C LYS A 150 7.87 2.98 -18.18
N ARG A 151 7.30 2.98 -19.40
CA ARG A 151 5.99 3.60 -19.67
C ARG A 151 4.86 2.92 -18.90
N GLN A 152 4.87 1.59 -18.79
CA GLN A 152 3.88 0.86 -17.99
C GLN A 152 4.00 1.23 -16.51
N ALA A 153 5.21 1.34 -15.97
CA ALA A 153 5.42 1.77 -14.59
C ALA A 153 4.96 3.21 -14.34
N GLU A 154 5.19 4.12 -15.28
CA GLU A 154 4.73 5.51 -15.22
C GLU A 154 3.20 5.56 -15.18
N HIS A 155 2.54 4.80 -16.07
CA HIS A 155 1.08 4.70 -16.08
C HIS A 155 0.50 4.14 -14.77
N LEU A 156 1.15 3.12 -14.18
CA LEU A 156 0.76 2.61 -12.86
C LEU A 156 0.92 3.68 -11.76
N SER A 157 2.00 4.46 -11.83
CA SER A 157 2.24 5.57 -10.88
C SER A 157 1.20 6.67 -11.00
N GLU A 158 0.75 7.01 -12.22
CA GLU A 158 -0.34 7.96 -12.47
C GLU A 158 -1.68 7.48 -11.87
N GLN A 159 -1.88 6.17 -11.77
CA GLN A 159 -3.03 5.56 -11.11
C GLN A 159 -2.88 5.52 -9.56
N GLY A 160 -1.81 6.07 -9.01
CA GLY A 160 -1.54 6.08 -7.57
C GLY A 160 -0.98 4.77 -7.02
N LYS A 161 -0.51 3.87 -7.90
CA LYS A 161 0.16 2.62 -7.52
C LYS A 161 1.66 2.84 -7.40
N THR A 162 2.32 2.00 -6.62
CA THR A 162 3.77 2.04 -6.43
C THR A 162 4.42 0.87 -7.16
N PRO A 163 5.08 1.09 -8.32
CA PRO A 163 5.80 0.05 -9.03
C PRO A 163 7.14 -0.25 -8.36
N LEU A 164 7.38 -1.52 -8.06
CA LEU A 164 8.63 -2.07 -7.56
C LEU A 164 9.28 -2.91 -8.66
N PHE A 165 10.54 -2.62 -8.96
CA PHE A 165 11.31 -3.27 -10.01
C PHE A 165 12.22 -4.33 -9.39
N PHE A 166 12.38 -5.46 -10.08
CA PHE A 166 13.21 -6.58 -9.63
C PHE A 166 14.22 -6.98 -10.69
N SER A 167 15.43 -7.33 -10.25
CA SER A 167 16.47 -7.88 -11.12
C SER A 167 17.21 -9.01 -10.46
N GLN A 168 17.77 -9.94 -11.27
CA GLN A 168 18.60 -11.05 -10.84
C GLN A 168 19.82 -11.14 -11.74
N ASN A 169 21.03 -11.14 -11.15
CA ASN A 169 22.30 -11.20 -11.88
C ASN A 169 22.39 -10.22 -13.06
N GLY A 170 21.94 -8.97 -12.86
CA GLY A 170 21.93 -7.95 -13.91
C GLY A 170 20.83 -8.11 -14.98
N THR A 171 19.99 -9.14 -14.87
CA THR A 171 18.84 -9.32 -15.76
C THR A 171 17.58 -8.75 -15.10
N PHE A 172 16.85 -7.91 -15.82
CA PHE A 172 15.56 -7.37 -15.37
C PHE A 172 14.51 -8.48 -15.34
N MET A 173 13.84 -8.67 -14.21
CA MET A 173 12.86 -9.72 -13.98
C MET A 173 11.42 -9.27 -14.16
N GLY A 174 11.12 -8.00 -13.86
CA GLY A 174 9.77 -7.44 -13.99
C GLY A 174 9.43 -6.40 -12.95
N ILE A 175 8.16 -6.01 -12.93
CA ILE A 175 7.57 -5.02 -12.03
C ILE A 175 6.44 -5.67 -11.25
N ILE A 176 6.36 -5.37 -9.96
CA ILE A 176 5.20 -5.65 -9.11
C ILE A 176 4.68 -4.32 -8.62
N ALA A 177 3.42 -3.99 -8.91
CA ALA A 177 2.79 -2.78 -8.43
C ALA A 177 1.97 -3.05 -7.17
N VAL A 178 2.08 -2.14 -6.23
CA VAL A 178 1.38 -2.20 -4.95
C VAL A 178 0.59 -0.91 -4.76
N ALA A 179 -0.65 -1.02 -4.34
CA ALA A 179 -1.49 0.12 -3.97
C ALA A 179 -2.22 -0.14 -2.67
N ASP A 180 -2.60 0.95 -2.00
CA ASP A 180 -3.53 0.97 -0.88
C ASP A 180 -4.91 1.33 -1.43
N GLU A 181 -5.82 0.36 -1.45
CA GLU A 181 -7.20 0.46 -1.97
C GLU A 181 -8.23 0.66 -0.86
#